data_4c33e01ec3d845925c7a2841d9ca0401
#
_entry.id   4c33e01ec3d845925c7a2841d9ca0401
#
_cell.length_a   1.000
_cell.length_b   1.000
_cell.length_c   1.000
_cell.angle_alpha   90.00
_cell.angle_beta   90.00
_cell.angle_gamma   90.00
#
_symmetry.space_group_name_H-M   'P 1'
#
loop_
_entity.id
_entity.type
_entity.pdbx_description
1 polymer ?
#
loop_
_entity_poly.entity_id
_entity_poly.type
_entity_poly.pdbx_seq_one_letter_code
_entity_poly.pdbx_strand_id
1 'polypeptide(L)'
;IVIGSYKKGGHTERLIKELDIKDNIFFKKHLSKEEIRELYSTSSVALVTSLYEGFGYPVIEAMSCEVPLIATNVSSIPELVGKYGILIDPKDENQLSNKIRIVLSNYEDYKKNAIQGRQHIINTFNWSKITHEYEKAIFKTIESHKKC
;
A
#
# COMPACT_ATOMS: atom_id res chain seq x y z
N ILE A 1 -6.51 12.13 4.29
CA ILE A 1 -6.75 11.38 5.54
C ILE A 1 -5.49 10.60 5.86
N VAL A 2 -5.09 10.56 7.13
CA VAL A 2 -3.98 9.75 7.63
C VAL A 2 -4.53 8.70 8.60
N ILE A 3 -4.30 7.42 8.30
CA ILE A 3 -4.64 6.33 9.22
C ILE A 3 -3.48 6.17 10.19
N GLY A 4 -3.68 6.56 11.43
CA GLY A 4 -2.65 6.53 12.45
C GLY A 4 -2.74 7.70 13.43
N SER A 5 -1.63 7.98 14.09
CA SER A 5 -1.53 9.08 15.05
C SER A 5 -0.17 9.72 15.04
N TYR A 6 -0.10 10.91 15.58
CA TYR A 6 1.16 11.60 15.85
C TYR A 6 1.30 11.91 17.35
N LYS A 7 2.54 12.09 17.79
CA LYS A 7 2.85 12.46 19.15
C LYS A 7 2.56 13.96 19.36
N LYS A 8 1.78 14.31 20.39
CA LYS A 8 1.56 15.71 20.80
C LYS A 8 2.91 16.37 21.13
N GLY A 9 3.14 17.57 20.62
CA GLY A 9 4.43 18.25 20.71
C GLY A 9 5.52 17.71 19.79
N GLY A 10 5.23 16.68 18.98
CA GLY A 10 6.19 16.04 18.08
C GLY A 10 6.40 16.81 16.78
N HIS A 11 7.29 16.27 15.94
CA HIS A 11 7.67 16.88 14.66
C HIS A 11 6.47 17.07 13.72
N THR A 12 5.62 16.06 13.58
CA THR A 12 4.43 16.12 12.72
C THR A 12 3.48 17.25 13.12
N GLU A 13 3.23 17.45 14.42
CA GLU A 13 2.36 18.55 14.87
C GLU A 13 2.98 19.92 14.56
N ARG A 14 4.30 20.05 14.71
CA ARG A 14 5.02 21.30 14.37
C ARG A 14 4.89 21.60 12.89
N LEU A 15 5.17 20.63 12.01
CA LEU A 15 5.02 20.79 10.55
C LEU A 15 3.60 21.19 10.13
N ILE A 16 2.57 20.57 10.71
CA ILE A 16 1.18 20.91 10.41
C ILE A 16 0.91 22.39 10.73
N LYS A 17 1.44 22.90 11.84
CA LYS A 17 1.30 24.31 12.23
C LYS A 17 2.12 25.24 11.35
N GLU A 18 3.36 24.90 11.06
CA GLU A 18 4.27 25.69 10.22
C GLU A 18 3.74 25.84 8.78
N LEU A 19 3.11 24.77 8.24
CA LEU A 19 2.54 24.75 6.91
C LEU A 19 1.09 25.25 6.85
N ASP A 20 0.48 25.56 7.98
CA ASP A 20 -0.91 26.01 8.12
C ASP A 20 -1.93 25.08 7.40
N ILE A 21 -1.74 23.76 7.55
CA ILE A 21 -2.55 22.75 6.87
C ILE A 21 -3.46 21.95 7.81
N LYS A 22 -3.71 22.46 9.02
CA LYS A 22 -4.47 21.75 10.05
C LYS A 22 -5.86 21.33 9.58
N ASP A 23 -6.54 22.17 8.83
CA ASP A 23 -7.90 21.93 8.36
C ASP A 23 -7.94 21.01 7.11
N ASN A 24 -6.79 20.69 6.55
CA ASN A 24 -6.63 19.82 5.39
C ASN A 24 -6.18 18.39 5.75
N ILE A 25 -5.82 18.13 7.03
CA ILE A 25 -5.34 16.84 7.50
C ILE A 25 -6.29 16.25 8.54
N PHE A 26 -6.74 15.02 8.30
CA PHE A 26 -7.64 14.28 9.18
C PHE A 26 -6.98 12.97 9.61
N PHE A 27 -6.73 12.84 10.91
CA PHE A 27 -6.19 11.61 11.50
C PHE A 27 -7.33 10.71 11.98
N LYS A 28 -7.29 9.44 11.55
CA LYS A 28 -8.22 8.40 11.96
C LYS A 28 -7.46 7.29 12.70
N LYS A 29 -8.06 6.78 13.79
CA LYS A 29 -7.49 5.70 14.62
C LYS A 29 -8.54 4.65 14.87
N HIS A 30 -8.10 3.43 15.15
CA HIS A 30 -8.97 2.32 15.56
C HIS A 30 -10.15 2.08 14.61
N LEU A 31 -9.86 2.12 13.30
CA LEU A 31 -10.86 1.88 12.27
C LEU A 31 -11.16 0.38 12.14
N SER A 32 -12.42 0.06 11.91
CA SER A 32 -12.82 -1.27 11.48
C SER A 32 -12.35 -1.56 10.05
N LYS A 33 -12.40 -2.82 9.63
CA LYS A 33 -12.06 -3.20 8.25
C LYS A 33 -12.98 -2.55 7.23
N GLU A 34 -14.23 -2.38 7.57
CA GLU A 34 -15.27 -1.74 6.76
C GLU A 34 -14.96 -0.26 6.56
N GLU A 35 -14.59 0.46 7.63
CA GLU A 35 -14.19 1.86 7.57
C GLU A 35 -12.90 2.07 6.76
N ILE A 36 -11.92 1.19 6.92
CA ILE A 36 -10.69 1.23 6.11
C ILE A 36 -11.01 1.01 4.63
N ARG A 37 -11.86 0.04 4.31
CA ARG A 37 -12.29 -0.23 2.93
C ARG A 37 -13.02 0.96 2.33
N GLU A 38 -13.92 1.59 3.09
CA GLU A 38 -14.65 2.78 2.65
C GLU A 38 -13.68 3.94 2.35
N LEU A 39 -12.72 4.19 3.24
CA LEU A 39 -11.71 5.23 3.03
C LEU A 39 -10.89 5.01 1.77
N TYR A 40 -10.40 3.78 1.52
CA TYR A 40 -9.69 3.49 0.29
C TYR A 40 -10.60 3.65 -0.94
N SER A 41 -11.82 3.09 -0.91
CA SER A 41 -12.73 3.09 -2.06
C SER A 41 -13.21 4.50 -2.46
N THR A 42 -13.23 5.43 -1.52
CA THR A 42 -13.64 6.84 -1.74
C THR A 42 -12.45 7.78 -1.97
N SER A 43 -11.21 7.27 -1.86
CA SER A 43 -10.00 8.08 -2.06
C SER A 43 -9.61 8.17 -3.54
N SER A 44 -9.14 9.32 -3.96
CA SER A 44 -8.58 9.50 -5.32
C SER A 44 -7.21 8.87 -5.48
N VAL A 45 -6.42 8.80 -4.40
CA VAL A 45 -5.09 8.19 -4.39
C VAL A 45 -4.77 7.69 -2.99
N ALA A 46 -4.15 6.51 -2.90
CA ALA A 46 -3.58 5.98 -1.67
C ALA A 46 -2.06 6.18 -1.65
N LEU A 47 -1.53 6.55 -0.50
CA LEU A 47 -0.10 6.77 -0.29
C LEU A 47 0.41 5.81 0.79
N VAL A 48 1.42 5.00 0.45
CA VAL A 48 2.13 4.14 1.40
C VAL A 48 3.59 4.56 1.42
N THR A 49 3.93 5.46 2.34
CA THR A 49 5.26 6.09 2.44
C THR A 49 6.14 5.47 3.50
N SER A 50 5.98 4.19 3.75
CA SER A 50 6.76 3.44 4.74
C SER A 50 8.24 3.41 4.39
N LEU A 51 9.11 3.47 5.40
CA LEU A 51 10.56 3.30 5.24
C LEU A 51 10.97 1.82 5.27
N TYR A 52 10.12 0.96 5.79
CA TYR A 52 10.28 -0.48 5.85
C TYR A 52 8.92 -1.15 6.05
N GLU A 53 8.69 -2.26 5.38
CA GLU A 53 7.52 -3.12 5.56
C GLU A 53 7.95 -4.59 5.58
N GLY A 54 7.45 -5.36 6.53
CA GLY A 54 7.67 -6.79 6.56
C GLY A 54 6.92 -7.50 5.43
N PHE A 55 5.66 -7.12 5.20
CA PHE A 55 4.84 -7.64 4.11
C PHE A 55 4.20 -6.51 3.28
N GLY A 56 3.58 -5.51 3.92
CA GLY A 56 2.95 -4.38 3.24
C GLY A 56 1.43 -4.51 3.12
N TYR A 57 0.74 -4.86 4.21
CA TYR A 57 -0.72 -4.91 4.24
C TYR A 57 -1.40 -3.66 3.67
N PRO A 58 -0.96 -2.42 3.99
CA PRO A 58 -1.59 -1.22 3.42
C PRO A 58 -1.54 -1.16 1.89
N VAL A 59 -0.51 -1.74 1.27
CA VAL A 59 -0.41 -1.86 -0.20
C VAL A 59 -1.50 -2.79 -0.74
N ILE A 60 -1.64 -3.98 -0.14
CA ILE A 60 -2.66 -4.95 -0.55
C ILE A 60 -4.07 -4.42 -0.33
N GLU A 61 -4.31 -3.75 0.80
CA GLU A 61 -5.59 -3.12 1.11
C GLU A 61 -5.97 -2.08 0.07
N ALA A 62 -5.06 -1.15 -0.24
CA ALA A 62 -5.26 -0.12 -1.24
C ALA A 62 -5.54 -0.72 -2.63
N MET A 63 -4.71 -1.67 -3.08
CA MET A 63 -4.88 -2.33 -4.37
C MET A 63 -6.18 -3.14 -4.45
N SER A 64 -6.58 -3.79 -3.35
CA SER A 64 -7.84 -4.54 -3.27
C SER A 64 -9.08 -3.65 -3.36
N CYS A 65 -8.94 -2.37 -3.01
CA CYS A 65 -9.99 -1.35 -3.12
C CYS A 65 -9.94 -0.57 -4.44
N GLU A 66 -9.10 -0.97 -5.40
CA GLU A 66 -8.99 -0.34 -6.72
C GLU A 66 -8.64 1.16 -6.65
N VAL A 67 -7.93 1.60 -5.63
CA VAL A 67 -7.48 2.99 -5.55
C VAL A 67 -6.10 3.11 -6.19
N PRO A 68 -5.85 4.15 -7.03
CA PRO A 68 -4.52 4.45 -7.51
C PRO A 68 -3.51 4.55 -6.37
N LEU A 69 -2.41 3.82 -6.45
CA LEU A 69 -1.44 3.68 -5.38
C LEU A 69 -0.09 4.30 -5.74
N ILE A 70 0.43 5.10 -4.83
CA ILE A 70 1.83 5.54 -4.83
C ILE A 70 2.49 4.99 -3.56
N ALA A 71 3.57 4.24 -3.70
CA ALA A 71 4.26 3.62 -2.57
C ALA A 71 5.77 3.78 -2.67
N THR A 72 6.45 3.70 -1.54
CA THR A 72 7.92 3.74 -1.51
C THR A 72 8.53 2.44 -2.05
N ASN A 73 9.63 2.58 -2.77
CA ASN A 73 10.40 1.47 -3.33
C ASN A 73 11.32 0.85 -2.26
N VAL A 74 10.74 0.19 -1.27
CA VAL A 74 11.47 -0.43 -0.16
C VAL A 74 10.94 -1.82 0.18
N SER A 75 11.81 -2.69 0.68
CA SER A 75 11.49 -4.02 1.22
C SER A 75 10.60 -4.85 0.27
N SER A 76 9.45 -5.33 0.76
CA SER A 76 8.46 -6.14 0.05
C SER A 76 7.52 -5.34 -0.87
N ILE A 77 7.49 -4.01 -0.75
CA ILE A 77 6.52 -3.17 -1.48
C ILE A 77 6.61 -3.33 -3.00
N PRO A 78 7.80 -3.32 -3.65
CA PRO A 78 7.90 -3.46 -5.10
C PRO A 78 7.31 -4.77 -5.63
N GLU A 79 7.48 -5.87 -4.89
CA GLU A 79 6.92 -7.18 -5.24
C GLU A 79 5.39 -7.17 -5.24
N LEU A 80 4.77 -6.50 -4.26
CA LEU A 80 3.33 -6.38 -4.17
C LEU A 80 2.74 -5.47 -5.23
N VAL A 81 3.37 -4.31 -5.45
CA VAL A 81 2.91 -3.27 -6.37
C VAL A 81 3.04 -3.71 -7.83
N GLY A 82 4.14 -4.41 -8.17
CA GLY A 82 4.43 -4.81 -9.53
C GLY A 82 4.37 -3.62 -10.50
N LYS A 83 3.60 -3.75 -11.57
CA LYS A 83 3.37 -2.69 -12.56
C LYS A 83 2.07 -1.89 -12.33
N TYR A 84 1.36 -2.15 -11.26
CA TYR A 84 -0.01 -1.66 -11.05
C TYR A 84 -0.11 -0.43 -10.13
N GLY A 85 1.01 0.02 -9.58
CA GLY A 85 1.11 1.26 -8.83
C GLY A 85 2.37 2.03 -9.20
N ILE A 86 2.60 3.14 -8.54
CA ILE A 86 3.77 3.98 -8.74
C ILE A 86 4.72 3.77 -7.57
N LEU A 87 5.98 3.46 -7.88
CA LEU A 87 7.05 3.41 -6.89
C LEU A 87 7.83 4.74 -6.88
N ILE A 88 8.16 5.19 -5.68
CA ILE A 88 8.95 6.39 -5.43
C ILE A 88 10.10 6.08 -4.48
N ASP A 89 11.14 6.87 -4.50
CA ASP A 89 12.22 6.76 -3.54
C ASP A 89 11.76 7.20 -2.13
N PRO A 90 12.22 6.51 -1.07
CA PRO A 90 11.86 6.91 0.29
C PRO A 90 12.44 8.30 0.62
N LYS A 91 11.65 9.12 1.32
CA LYS A 91 12.00 10.50 1.71
C LYS A 91 12.18 11.47 0.54
N ASP A 92 11.71 11.15 -0.66
CA ASP A 92 11.69 12.09 -1.79
C ASP A 92 10.30 12.75 -1.89
N GLU A 93 10.14 13.87 -1.22
CA GLU A 93 8.90 14.64 -1.15
C GLU A 93 8.56 15.28 -2.50
N ASN A 94 9.58 15.66 -3.28
CA ASN A 94 9.40 16.25 -4.60
C ASN A 94 8.86 15.22 -5.58
N GLN A 95 9.43 13.99 -5.57
CA GLN A 95 8.95 12.89 -6.38
C GLN A 95 7.51 12.52 -6.00
N LEU A 96 7.21 12.42 -4.69
CA LEU A 96 5.85 12.16 -4.20
C LEU A 96 4.86 13.20 -4.68
N SER A 97 5.15 14.49 -4.47
CA SER A 97 4.28 15.60 -4.88
C SER A 97 4.02 15.60 -6.39
N ASN A 98 5.06 15.38 -7.20
CA ASN A 98 4.94 15.30 -8.66
C ASN A 98 4.06 14.10 -9.08
N LYS A 99 4.28 12.92 -8.48
CA LYS A 99 3.48 11.72 -8.81
C LYS A 99 2.02 11.86 -8.42
N ILE A 100 1.71 12.51 -7.29
CA ILE A 100 0.32 12.83 -6.92
C ILE A 100 -0.34 13.69 -8.00
N ARG A 101 0.31 14.77 -8.46
CA ARG A 101 -0.22 15.64 -9.52
C ARG A 101 -0.46 14.86 -10.81
N ILE A 102 0.48 14.01 -11.23
CA ILE A 102 0.36 13.19 -12.43
C ILE A 102 -0.85 12.24 -12.33
N VAL A 103 -1.01 11.54 -11.20
CA VAL A 103 -2.15 10.63 -10.97
C VAL A 103 -3.47 11.38 -11.04
N LEU A 104 -3.58 12.54 -10.38
CA LEU A 104 -4.81 13.31 -10.35
C LEU A 104 -5.15 13.92 -11.73
N SER A 105 -4.14 14.32 -12.51
CA SER A 105 -4.35 14.85 -13.87
C SER A 105 -4.73 13.77 -14.89
N ASN A 106 -4.39 12.51 -14.64
CA ASN A 106 -4.66 11.38 -15.54
C ASN A 106 -5.44 10.27 -14.81
N TYR A 107 -6.37 10.66 -13.96
CA TYR A 107 -7.03 9.78 -12.98
C TYR A 107 -7.63 8.52 -13.61
N GLU A 108 -8.33 8.64 -14.72
CA GLU A 108 -9.01 7.51 -15.36
C GLU A 108 -8.04 6.40 -15.81
N ASP A 109 -6.85 6.75 -16.27
CA ASP A 109 -5.87 5.75 -16.69
C ASP A 109 -5.24 5.05 -15.49
N TYR A 110 -4.96 5.78 -14.41
CA TYR A 110 -4.50 5.19 -13.18
C TYR A 110 -5.58 4.36 -12.47
N LYS A 111 -6.85 4.76 -12.57
CA LYS A 111 -7.98 3.97 -12.07
C LYS A 111 -8.12 2.64 -12.81
N LYS A 112 -8.01 2.64 -14.14
CA LYS A 112 -7.99 1.40 -14.94
C LYS A 112 -6.84 0.48 -14.52
N ASN A 113 -5.66 1.04 -14.28
CA ASN A 113 -4.51 0.27 -13.82
C ASN A 113 -4.72 -0.30 -12.40
N ALA A 114 -5.36 0.46 -11.51
CA ALA A 114 -5.69 0.01 -10.16
C ALA A 114 -6.68 -1.16 -10.16
N ILE A 115 -7.66 -1.17 -11.07
CA ILE A 115 -8.59 -2.30 -11.27
C ILE A 115 -7.81 -3.58 -11.65
N GLN A 116 -6.84 -3.46 -12.56
CA GLN A 116 -5.97 -4.60 -12.91
C GLN A 116 -5.09 -5.02 -11.72
N GLY A 117 -4.64 -4.05 -10.91
CA GLY A 117 -3.89 -4.29 -9.68
C GLY A 117 -4.68 -5.13 -8.68
N ARG A 118 -5.96 -4.85 -8.48
CA ARG A 118 -6.83 -5.69 -7.66
C ARG A 118 -6.87 -7.14 -8.16
N GLN A 119 -7.03 -7.34 -9.46
CA GLN A 119 -7.06 -8.69 -10.02
C GLN A 119 -5.72 -9.42 -9.81
N HIS A 120 -4.60 -8.70 -9.91
CA HIS A 120 -3.28 -9.25 -9.60
C HIS A 120 -3.20 -9.71 -8.14
N ILE A 121 -3.61 -8.88 -7.17
CA ILE A 121 -3.61 -9.24 -5.74
C ILE A 121 -4.46 -10.48 -5.48
N ILE A 122 -5.70 -10.54 -6.01
CA ILE A 122 -6.60 -11.68 -5.83
C ILE A 122 -5.98 -12.96 -6.39
N ASN A 123 -5.33 -12.91 -7.54
CA ASN A 123 -4.76 -14.08 -8.21
C ASN A 123 -3.44 -14.53 -7.57
N THR A 124 -2.70 -13.61 -6.94
CA THR A 124 -1.35 -13.89 -6.41
C THR A 124 -1.38 -14.22 -4.93
N PHE A 125 -2.13 -13.47 -4.14
CA PHE A 125 -2.11 -13.51 -2.68
C PHE A 125 -3.40 -14.09 -2.08
N ASN A 126 -3.93 -15.19 -2.65
CA ASN A 126 -5.05 -15.91 -2.04
C ASN A 126 -4.59 -17.13 -1.24
N TRP A 127 -5.29 -17.40 -0.15
CA TRP A 127 -4.94 -18.48 0.77
C TRP A 127 -4.90 -19.87 0.12
N SER A 128 -5.82 -20.18 -0.78
CA SER A 128 -5.84 -21.50 -1.45
C SER A 128 -4.56 -21.75 -2.23
N LYS A 129 -4.09 -20.75 -2.97
CA LYS A 129 -2.84 -20.85 -3.72
C LYS A 129 -1.63 -20.94 -2.80
N ILE A 130 -1.56 -20.05 -1.81
CA ILE A 130 -0.46 -20.00 -0.85
C ILE A 130 -0.36 -21.33 -0.09
N THR A 131 -1.47 -21.86 0.42
CA THR A 131 -1.51 -23.15 1.14
C THR A 131 -1.00 -24.28 0.26
N HIS A 132 -1.40 -24.33 -1.00
CA HIS A 132 -0.95 -25.35 -1.93
C HIS A 132 0.56 -25.26 -2.22
N GLU A 133 1.13 -24.07 -2.34
CA GLU A 133 2.57 -23.89 -2.52
C GLU A 133 3.36 -24.31 -1.25
N TYR A 134 2.85 -23.99 -0.06
CA TYR A 134 3.43 -24.49 1.21
C TYR A 134 3.40 -26.02 1.29
N GLU A 135 2.28 -26.63 0.96
CA GLU A 135 2.11 -28.09 0.96
C GLU A 135 3.12 -28.75 0.02
N LYS A 136 3.26 -28.26 -1.21
CA LYS A 136 4.28 -28.75 -2.16
C LYS A 136 5.71 -28.62 -1.61
N ALA A 137 6.05 -27.50 -0.99
CA ALA A 137 7.36 -27.29 -0.42
C ALA A 137 7.66 -28.29 0.71
N ILE A 138 6.68 -28.55 1.59
CA ILE A 138 6.79 -29.52 2.67
C ILE A 138 7.00 -30.92 2.11
N PHE A 139 6.19 -31.39 1.17
CA PHE A 139 6.32 -32.71 0.57
C PHE A 139 7.67 -32.90 -0.14
N LYS A 140 8.11 -31.91 -0.90
CA LYS A 140 9.42 -31.94 -1.55
C LYS A 140 10.57 -32.10 -0.54
N THR A 141 10.47 -31.42 0.60
CA THR A 141 11.49 -31.53 1.67
C THR A 141 11.50 -32.92 2.30
N ILE A 142 10.33 -33.49 2.59
CA ILE A 142 10.20 -34.84 3.14
C ILE A 142 10.78 -35.89 2.17
N GLU A 143 10.48 -35.77 0.87
CA GLU A 143 10.99 -36.70 -0.14
C GLU A 143 12.52 -36.61 -0.29
N SER A 144 13.10 -35.41 -0.19
CA SER A 144 14.55 -35.24 -0.24
C SER A 144 15.27 -35.89 0.93
N HIS A 145 14.67 -35.85 2.13
CA HIS A 145 15.25 -36.49 3.33
C HIS A 145 15.14 -38.03 3.34
N LYS A 146 14.17 -38.60 2.61
CA LYS A 146 14.06 -40.07 2.48
C LYS A 146 15.09 -40.67 1.53
N LYS A 147 15.78 -39.87 0.74
CA LYS A 147 16.80 -40.32 -0.21
C LYS A 147 18.26 -40.20 0.31
N CYS A 148 18.42 -39.66 1.51
CA CYS A 148 19.69 -39.69 2.27
C CYS A 148 19.66 -40.79 3.31
#